data_3a8cb12e1db6889b5efc2eb9316e49fd
#
_entry.id   3a8cb12e1db6889b5efc2eb9316e49fd
#
_cell.length_a   1.000
_cell.length_b   1.000
_cell.length_c   1.000
_cell.angle_alpha   90.00
_cell.angle_beta   90.00
_cell.angle_gamma   90.00
#
_symmetry.space_group_name_H-M   'P 1'
#
loop_
_entity.id
_entity.type
_entity.pdbx_description
1 polymer ?
#
loop_
_entity_poly.entity_id
_entity_poly.type
_entity_poly.pdbx_seq_one_letter_code
_entity_poly.pdbx_strand_id
1 'polypeptide(L)'
;MDVYLCKLGCAFEPAPGFYLTSSMGKKGFFGFMLASACMFMPQEVFCQDNSDSLYNTALSEAMKNVAADNYPSSIMYLKECIKLKPGKPAPYYELSRVYGKLADGTQAVYYAKKAFALDENNLWYEEYLLSTAARHEKYDAVQMVLERRFARGEDVISGLLDAYSVTGDWDKSLSAVAAYEKKHGRSETSAVYRKDIYLKKKDFKNALAQLKILQKMSPDNSQYAIQRAMVLNASGHSDASWKYLEEFYSKHPSDGMVAYTLLSRYNELNDYDNMFSALQVVAADTSIVVQDRIKILDMTAPIAAANAQYYPVFEKSLLKVLESADKVPFAYAYAGDYYFSRGENKKGMEMLRKAIHKGFDDENAALKLLYAQAQEGDFKSLYDDARLVLQQNGENAQVYYLYSFAAHALGDLTTAISAMEQAKSLAKDGSMAFYVEVCAILGSYYHDAGNHDASDANFGLALKIDPENPGVLNNYAYFLALRGKELPEARRMIEKALSHEPEQPSFLDTYAWILYLQKDYAKARTTIERVLSIQADQSSEVLGHYRDILKACGDDEGARKADKMYLEKKAAERETDKKDE
;
A
#
# COMPACT_ATOMS: atom_id res chain seq x y z
N MET A 1 19.35 -9.43 13.87
CA MET A 1 18.53 -9.92 15.00
C MET A 1 18.00 -8.81 15.89
N ASP A 2 18.79 -7.81 16.25
CA ASP A 2 18.34 -6.69 17.10
C ASP A 2 17.25 -5.79 16.48
N VAL A 3 17.20 -5.69 15.16
CA VAL A 3 16.21 -4.86 14.43
C VAL A 3 14.84 -5.55 14.31
N TYR A 4 14.80 -6.89 14.31
CA TYR A 4 13.54 -7.65 14.19
C TYR A 4 12.84 -7.88 15.52
N LEU A 5 13.61 -8.09 16.58
CA LEU A 5 13.05 -8.28 17.93
C LEU A 5 12.51 -6.96 18.52
N CYS A 6 13.10 -5.82 18.15
CA CYS A 6 12.64 -4.51 18.59
C CYS A 6 11.32 -4.06 17.93
N LYS A 7 11.01 -4.57 16.71
CA LYS A 7 9.74 -4.23 16.02
C LYS A 7 8.55 -5.07 16.44
N LEU A 8 8.77 -6.26 17.01
CA LEU A 8 7.68 -7.12 17.52
C LEU A 8 7.36 -6.89 19.00
N GLY A 9 8.24 -6.20 19.75
CA GLY A 9 8.10 -6.02 21.18
C GLY A 9 7.65 -4.64 21.65
N CYS A 10 7.59 -3.62 20.78
CA CYS A 10 7.35 -2.23 21.20
C CYS A 10 6.26 -1.49 20.43
N ALA A 11 5.41 -2.18 19.70
CA ALA A 11 4.19 -1.58 19.17
C ALA A 11 3.02 -1.82 20.14
N PHE A 12 3.15 -1.36 21.40
CA PHE A 12 2.00 -0.90 22.15
C PHE A 12 1.81 0.58 21.80
N GLU A 13 1.12 0.83 20.71
CA GLU A 13 0.35 2.07 20.63
C GLU A 13 -0.63 2.05 21.80
N PRO A 14 -0.79 3.16 22.55
CA PRO A 14 -1.86 3.24 23.53
C PRO A 14 -3.16 3.02 22.77
N ALA A 15 -3.94 2.04 23.23
CA ALA A 15 -5.24 1.73 22.68
C ALA A 15 -6.02 3.03 22.47
N PRO A 16 -6.69 3.25 21.33
CA PRO A 16 -7.51 4.41 21.11
C PRO A 16 -8.59 4.46 22.19
N GLY A 17 -8.74 5.66 22.75
CA GLY A 17 -9.54 5.98 23.92
C GLY A 17 -10.82 5.17 24.05
N PHE A 18 -11.08 4.77 25.27
CA PHE A 18 -12.35 4.23 25.73
C PHE A 18 -13.52 5.13 25.30
N TYR A 19 -14.13 4.81 24.18
CA TYR A 19 -15.47 5.26 23.89
C TYR A 19 -16.46 4.38 24.66
N LEU A 20 -16.83 4.82 25.87
CA LEU A 20 -18.01 4.32 26.55
C LEU A 20 -19.24 4.82 25.78
N THR A 21 -19.75 4.02 24.88
CA THR A 21 -21.09 4.18 24.34
C THR A 21 -22.09 3.78 25.41
N SER A 22 -22.56 4.75 26.20
CA SER A 22 -23.76 4.57 27.00
C SER A 22 -24.97 4.68 26.10
N SER A 23 -25.61 3.56 25.80
CA SER A 23 -26.97 3.55 25.28
C SER A 23 -27.91 3.94 26.40
N MET A 24 -28.32 5.19 26.49
CA MET A 24 -29.48 5.60 27.28
C MET A 24 -30.67 5.82 26.36
N GLY A 25 -31.67 4.96 26.57
CA GLY A 25 -32.97 5.03 25.95
C GLY A 25 -33.73 6.30 26.36
N LYS A 26 -34.38 6.86 25.37
CA LYS A 26 -35.37 7.93 25.54
C LYS A 26 -36.51 7.46 26.46
N LYS A 27 -36.79 8.22 27.55
CA LYS A 27 -38.16 8.46 28.06
C LYS A 27 -38.17 9.51 29.19
N GLY A 28 -39.07 10.46 29.07
CA GLY A 28 -39.75 11.10 30.22
C GLY A 28 -39.43 12.57 30.48
N PHE A 29 -40.03 13.44 29.69
CA PHE A 29 -40.34 14.82 30.06
C PHE A 29 -41.34 14.81 31.23
N PHE A 30 -41.00 15.41 32.37
CA PHE A 30 -42.01 15.83 33.36
C PHE A 30 -41.80 17.30 33.72
N GLY A 31 -42.71 18.10 33.27
CA GLY A 31 -42.85 19.48 33.70
C GLY A 31 -43.46 19.55 35.09
N PHE A 32 -42.95 20.45 35.94
CA PHE A 32 -43.55 20.77 37.19
C PHE A 32 -44.23 22.16 37.10
N MET A 33 -45.55 22.14 37.14
CA MET A 33 -46.41 23.32 37.42
C MET A 33 -46.31 23.64 38.91
N LEU A 34 -45.97 24.87 39.23
CA LEU A 34 -46.16 25.47 40.55
C LEU A 34 -47.59 25.98 40.67
N ALA A 35 -48.34 25.37 41.55
CA ALA A 35 -49.64 25.94 42.03
C ALA A 35 -49.45 26.60 43.40
N SER A 36 -49.87 27.81 43.45
CA SER A 36 -49.93 28.71 44.60
C SER A 36 -50.88 28.20 45.66
N ALA A 37 -50.49 28.17 46.93
CA ALA A 37 -51.39 28.15 48.08
C ALA A 37 -50.80 29.05 49.18
N CYS A 38 -51.35 30.22 49.29
CA CYS A 38 -51.21 31.09 50.47
C CYS A 38 -52.02 30.51 51.62
N MET A 39 -51.41 30.24 52.78
CA MET A 39 -52.05 30.18 54.08
C MET A 39 -51.17 30.80 55.16
N PHE A 40 -51.77 31.69 55.92
CA PHE A 40 -51.20 32.42 57.05
C PHE A 40 -50.59 31.48 58.12
N MET A 41 -49.34 31.74 58.51
CA MET A 41 -48.83 31.35 59.80
C MET A 41 -47.96 32.48 60.39
N PRO A 42 -47.72 32.53 61.70
CA PRO A 42 -47.22 33.75 62.40
C PRO A 42 -45.73 33.97 62.11
N GLN A 43 -45.38 35.28 62.12
CA GLN A 43 -44.01 35.75 61.98
C GLN A 43 -43.19 35.30 63.17
N GLU A 44 -42.50 34.12 63.00
CA GLU A 44 -41.23 33.94 63.67
C GLU A 44 -40.20 34.60 62.79
N VAL A 45 -39.46 35.51 63.36
CA VAL A 45 -38.32 36.17 62.73
C VAL A 45 -37.22 35.10 62.57
N PHE A 46 -37.27 34.39 61.45
CA PHE A 46 -36.09 33.66 60.97
C PHE A 46 -35.08 34.70 60.50
N CYS A 47 -34.00 34.88 61.25
CA CYS A 47 -32.74 35.38 60.68
C CYS A 47 -32.34 34.45 59.59
N GLN A 48 -32.85 34.65 58.39
CA GLN A 48 -32.40 33.97 57.16
C GLN A 48 -30.91 34.31 57.02
N ASP A 49 -30.03 33.32 57.17
CA ASP A 49 -28.60 33.50 57.07
C ASP A 49 -28.29 34.20 55.74
N ASN A 50 -27.88 35.46 55.80
CA ASN A 50 -27.61 36.32 54.65
C ASN A 50 -26.60 35.66 53.69
N SER A 51 -25.84 34.70 54.23
CA SER A 51 -24.87 33.88 53.52
C SER A 51 -25.49 32.91 52.48
N ASP A 52 -26.70 32.36 52.74
CA ASP A 52 -27.42 31.51 51.78
C ASP A 52 -27.91 32.29 50.56
N SER A 53 -28.44 33.48 50.78
CA SER A 53 -28.88 34.38 49.71
C SER A 53 -27.70 34.83 48.84
N LEU A 54 -26.60 35.24 49.44
CA LEU A 54 -25.40 35.66 48.75
C LEU A 54 -24.75 34.52 47.96
N TYR A 55 -24.70 33.31 48.53
CA TYR A 55 -24.20 32.11 47.84
C TYR A 55 -25.03 31.78 46.60
N ASN A 56 -26.36 31.77 46.70
CA ASN A 56 -27.28 31.45 45.59
C ASN A 56 -27.18 32.50 44.46
N THR A 57 -27.03 33.77 44.83
CA THR A 57 -26.81 34.87 43.87
C THR A 57 -25.47 34.71 43.16
N ALA A 58 -24.39 34.48 43.89
CA ALA A 58 -23.06 34.26 43.29
C ALA A 58 -23.03 33.01 42.37
N LEU A 59 -23.68 31.91 42.79
CA LEU A 59 -23.75 30.70 41.98
C LEU A 59 -24.57 30.94 40.70
N SER A 60 -25.69 31.67 40.78
CA SER A 60 -26.48 32.03 39.60
C SER A 60 -25.68 32.85 38.59
N GLU A 61 -24.94 33.88 39.08
CA GLU A 61 -24.09 34.70 38.21
C GLU A 61 -22.94 33.89 37.64
N ALA A 62 -22.32 32.98 38.41
CA ALA A 62 -21.31 32.06 37.91
C ALA A 62 -21.85 31.23 36.74
N MET A 63 -23.02 30.61 36.89
CA MET A 63 -23.60 29.72 35.85
C MET A 63 -24.03 30.51 34.61
N LYS A 64 -24.54 31.75 34.74
CA LYS A 64 -24.80 32.61 33.58
C LYS A 64 -23.49 32.89 32.79
N ASN A 65 -22.41 33.18 33.49
CA ASN A 65 -21.11 33.44 32.87
C ASN A 65 -20.52 32.16 32.23
N VAL A 66 -20.72 30.96 32.82
CA VAL A 66 -20.34 29.68 32.18
C VAL A 66 -21.12 29.50 30.88
N ALA A 67 -22.43 29.76 30.88
CA ALA A 67 -23.28 29.63 29.70
C ALA A 67 -22.94 30.64 28.58
N ALA A 68 -22.35 31.78 28.96
CA ALA A 68 -21.88 32.82 28.03
C ALA A 68 -20.39 32.68 27.66
N ASP A 69 -19.72 31.58 28.03
CA ASP A 69 -18.30 31.33 27.85
C ASP A 69 -17.37 32.43 28.45
N ASN A 70 -17.91 33.23 29.37
CA ASN A 70 -17.13 34.22 30.11
C ASN A 70 -16.43 33.58 31.32
N TYR A 71 -15.42 32.78 31.05
CA TYR A 71 -14.71 31.99 32.06
C TYR A 71 -14.02 32.83 33.17
N PRO A 72 -13.39 34.00 32.89
CA PRO A 72 -12.80 34.82 33.95
C PRO A 72 -13.84 35.26 35.00
N SER A 73 -15.00 35.77 34.58
CA SER A 73 -16.05 36.19 35.51
C SER A 73 -16.68 34.98 36.23
N SER A 74 -16.88 33.87 35.53
CA SER A 74 -17.34 32.62 36.13
C SER A 74 -16.42 32.13 37.26
N ILE A 75 -15.10 32.13 37.04
CA ILE A 75 -14.09 31.74 38.05
C ILE A 75 -14.17 32.66 39.27
N MET A 76 -14.33 33.96 39.06
CA MET A 76 -14.47 34.92 40.16
C MET A 76 -15.68 34.62 41.06
N TYR A 77 -16.86 34.43 40.46
CA TYR A 77 -18.09 34.12 41.19
C TYR A 77 -18.05 32.74 41.84
N LEU A 78 -17.50 31.71 41.18
CA LEU A 78 -17.34 30.39 41.78
C LEU A 78 -16.38 30.41 42.99
N LYS A 79 -15.28 31.17 42.93
CA LYS A 79 -14.41 31.37 44.08
C LYS A 79 -15.10 32.13 45.23
N GLU A 80 -16.01 33.05 44.91
CA GLU A 80 -16.81 33.70 45.92
C GLU A 80 -17.79 32.73 46.59
N CYS A 81 -18.42 31.83 45.81
CA CYS A 81 -19.24 30.75 46.37
C CYS A 81 -18.44 29.87 47.36
N ILE A 82 -17.21 29.57 47.03
CA ILE A 82 -16.31 28.78 47.91
C ILE A 82 -15.99 29.53 49.21
N LYS A 83 -15.75 30.85 49.15
CA LYS A 83 -15.55 31.65 50.35
C LYS A 83 -16.78 31.69 51.26
N LEU A 84 -17.95 31.84 50.68
CA LEU A 84 -19.22 31.86 51.41
C LEU A 84 -19.55 30.50 52.02
N LYS A 85 -19.36 29.42 51.26
CA LYS A 85 -19.70 28.05 51.68
C LYS A 85 -18.66 27.03 51.20
N PRO A 86 -17.55 26.92 51.93
CA PRO A 86 -16.41 26.05 51.49
C PRO A 86 -16.74 24.56 51.52
N GLY A 87 -17.78 24.13 52.25
CA GLY A 87 -18.24 22.74 52.32
C GLY A 87 -19.16 22.29 51.19
N LYS A 88 -19.50 23.15 50.23
CA LYS A 88 -20.37 22.79 49.11
C LYS A 88 -19.55 22.30 47.94
N PRO A 89 -19.74 21.06 47.42
CA PRO A 89 -18.92 20.50 46.32
C PRO A 89 -19.21 21.13 44.96
N ALA A 90 -20.42 21.62 44.72
CA ALA A 90 -20.86 22.12 43.41
C ALA A 90 -19.97 23.24 42.82
N PRO A 91 -19.52 24.29 43.56
CA PRO A 91 -18.64 25.31 42.99
C PRO A 91 -17.27 24.79 42.61
N TYR A 92 -16.76 23.81 43.33
CA TYR A 92 -15.49 23.14 42.96
C TYR A 92 -15.63 22.30 41.69
N TYR A 93 -16.75 21.58 41.56
CA TYR A 93 -17.06 20.84 40.35
C TYR A 93 -17.14 21.77 39.13
N GLU A 94 -17.86 22.90 39.25
CA GLU A 94 -17.98 23.85 38.15
C GLU A 94 -16.62 24.53 37.82
N LEU A 95 -15.82 24.86 38.82
CA LEU A 95 -14.45 25.34 38.57
C LEU A 95 -13.60 24.32 37.80
N SER A 96 -13.72 23.06 38.16
CA SER A 96 -13.03 21.99 37.41
C SER A 96 -13.46 21.96 35.93
N ARG A 97 -14.76 22.08 35.66
CA ARG A 97 -15.29 22.14 34.30
C ARG A 97 -14.77 23.35 33.53
N VAL A 98 -14.76 24.50 34.14
CA VAL A 98 -14.26 25.75 33.53
C VAL A 98 -12.78 25.66 33.22
N TYR A 99 -11.97 25.17 34.15
CA TYR A 99 -10.53 24.98 33.90
C TYR A 99 -10.26 23.90 32.85
N GLY A 100 -11.10 22.86 32.77
CA GLY A 100 -11.03 21.89 31.68
C GLY A 100 -11.31 22.50 30.31
N LYS A 101 -12.24 23.46 30.21
CA LYS A 101 -12.50 24.23 28.97
C LYS A 101 -11.34 25.14 28.60
N LEU A 102 -10.64 25.69 29.60
CA LEU A 102 -9.44 26.49 29.43
C LEU A 102 -8.15 25.66 29.18
N ALA A 103 -8.28 24.34 29.05
CA ALA A 103 -7.18 23.40 28.91
C ALA A 103 -6.15 23.41 30.07
N ASP A 104 -6.51 23.98 31.22
CA ASP A 104 -5.69 23.92 32.44
C ASP A 104 -6.02 22.63 33.22
N GLY A 105 -5.46 21.52 32.76
CA GLY A 105 -5.66 20.21 33.37
C GLY A 105 -5.22 20.11 34.82
N THR A 106 -4.24 20.90 35.24
CA THR A 106 -3.78 20.89 36.63
C THR A 106 -4.84 21.48 37.56
N GLN A 107 -5.40 22.63 37.23
CA GLN A 107 -6.49 23.22 37.99
C GLN A 107 -7.78 22.41 37.88
N ALA A 108 -8.08 21.89 36.69
CA ALA A 108 -9.27 21.05 36.49
C ALA A 108 -9.26 19.85 37.46
N VAL A 109 -8.16 19.09 37.50
CA VAL A 109 -8.05 17.93 38.41
C VAL A 109 -7.98 18.34 39.88
N TYR A 110 -7.31 19.44 40.19
CA TYR A 110 -7.27 19.97 41.56
C TYR A 110 -8.70 20.22 42.09
N TYR A 111 -9.51 20.94 41.33
CA TYR A 111 -10.88 21.25 41.76
C TYR A 111 -11.81 20.04 41.69
N ALA A 112 -11.63 19.11 40.77
CA ALA A 112 -12.34 17.83 40.79
C ALA A 112 -12.04 17.02 42.06
N LYS A 113 -10.75 16.93 42.49
CA LYS A 113 -10.36 16.31 43.75
C LYS A 113 -11.02 16.97 44.95
N LYS A 114 -11.13 18.29 44.96
CA LYS A 114 -11.83 19.02 46.04
C LYS A 114 -13.32 18.75 46.08
N ALA A 115 -14.00 18.72 44.93
CA ALA A 115 -15.42 18.38 44.86
C ALA A 115 -15.68 16.95 45.37
N PHE A 116 -14.87 16.00 44.95
CA PHE A 116 -14.96 14.61 45.39
C PHE A 116 -14.68 14.46 46.91
N ALA A 117 -13.66 15.11 47.44
CA ALA A 117 -13.31 15.04 48.86
C ALA A 117 -14.39 15.61 49.79
N LEU A 118 -15.27 16.52 49.30
CA LEU A 118 -16.38 17.07 50.04
C LEU A 118 -17.63 16.19 50.05
N ASP A 119 -17.72 15.24 49.12
CA ASP A 119 -18.83 14.29 49.02
C ASP A 119 -18.29 12.96 48.40
N GLU A 120 -17.53 12.25 49.21
CA GLU A 120 -16.82 11.02 48.79
C GLU A 120 -17.73 9.85 48.44
N ASN A 121 -19.00 9.88 48.86
CA ASN A 121 -19.98 8.83 48.55
C ASN A 121 -20.73 9.11 47.25
N ASN A 122 -20.53 10.26 46.67
CA ASN A 122 -21.16 10.65 45.41
C ASN A 122 -20.39 10.07 44.21
N LEU A 123 -20.95 9.03 43.64
CA LEU A 123 -20.37 8.34 42.49
C LEU A 123 -20.20 9.25 41.26
N TRP A 124 -21.03 10.33 41.17
CA TRP A 124 -20.87 11.31 40.09
C TRP A 124 -19.56 12.08 40.19
N TYR A 125 -19.20 12.57 41.38
CA TYR A 125 -17.94 13.29 41.57
C TYR A 125 -16.73 12.35 41.44
N GLU A 126 -16.87 11.10 41.85
CA GLU A 126 -15.84 10.08 41.67
C GLU A 126 -15.57 9.81 40.17
N GLU A 127 -16.65 9.55 39.40
CA GLU A 127 -16.54 9.31 37.96
C GLU A 127 -16.01 10.53 37.22
N TYR A 128 -16.48 11.72 37.60
CA TYR A 128 -16.01 12.97 37.02
C TYR A 128 -14.52 13.20 37.28
N LEU A 129 -14.07 12.93 38.53
CA LEU A 129 -12.64 13.03 38.87
C LEU A 129 -11.82 12.04 38.03
N LEU A 130 -12.25 10.79 37.94
CA LEU A 130 -11.56 9.75 37.16
C LEU A 130 -11.43 10.17 35.70
N SER A 131 -12.53 10.55 35.06
CA SER A 131 -12.54 10.94 33.66
C SER A 131 -11.71 12.22 33.40
N THR A 132 -11.78 13.20 34.31
CA THR A 132 -11.00 14.44 34.20
C THR A 132 -9.50 14.17 34.39
N ALA A 133 -9.13 13.37 35.39
CA ALA A 133 -7.75 13.00 35.65
C ALA A 133 -7.13 12.18 34.49
N ALA A 134 -7.89 11.22 33.94
CA ALA A 134 -7.47 10.44 32.78
C ALA A 134 -7.24 11.32 31.54
N ARG A 135 -8.19 12.22 31.25
CA ARG A 135 -8.09 13.16 30.10
C ARG A 135 -6.86 14.06 30.18
N HIS A 136 -6.46 14.46 31.38
CA HIS A 136 -5.33 15.35 31.60
C HIS A 136 -4.06 14.63 32.09
N GLU A 137 -4.01 13.31 31.96
CA GLU A 137 -2.85 12.45 32.28
C GLU A 137 -2.34 12.63 33.74
N LYS A 138 -3.26 12.91 34.69
CA LYS A 138 -2.92 13.04 36.10
C LYS A 138 -3.11 11.68 36.80
N TYR A 139 -2.17 10.77 36.56
CA TYR A 139 -2.26 9.37 36.96
C TYR A 139 -2.29 9.13 38.47
N ASP A 140 -1.74 10.05 39.28
CA ASP A 140 -1.90 10.02 40.75
C ASP A 140 -3.36 10.10 41.19
N ALA A 141 -4.18 10.90 40.49
CA ALA A 141 -5.61 10.99 40.75
C ALA A 141 -6.37 9.77 40.22
N VAL A 142 -5.96 9.26 39.04
CA VAL A 142 -6.53 8.02 38.49
C VAL A 142 -6.28 6.85 39.44
N GLN A 143 -5.05 6.68 39.92
CA GLN A 143 -4.71 5.65 40.92
C GLN A 143 -5.57 5.75 42.17
N MET A 144 -5.67 6.92 42.76
CA MET A 144 -6.46 7.16 43.98
C MET A 144 -7.92 6.68 43.82
N VAL A 145 -8.55 7.01 42.70
CA VAL A 145 -9.93 6.59 42.44
C VAL A 145 -10.03 5.09 42.19
N LEU A 146 -9.14 4.54 41.38
CA LEU A 146 -9.15 3.12 41.04
C LEU A 146 -8.78 2.24 42.24
N GLU A 147 -7.82 2.65 43.12
CA GLU A 147 -7.53 1.98 44.39
C GLU A 147 -8.77 1.89 45.29
N ARG A 148 -9.56 3.00 45.38
CA ARG A 148 -10.80 3.03 46.15
C ARG A 148 -11.86 2.09 45.56
N ARG A 149 -12.06 2.09 44.25
CA ARG A 149 -12.98 1.18 43.56
C ARG A 149 -12.57 -0.29 43.74
N PHE A 150 -11.29 -0.57 43.59
CA PHE A 150 -10.75 -1.89 43.81
C PHE A 150 -10.98 -2.40 45.25
N ALA A 151 -10.79 -1.50 46.24
CA ALA A 151 -11.04 -1.81 47.64
C ALA A 151 -12.54 -2.09 47.93
N ARG A 152 -13.47 -1.45 47.21
CA ARG A 152 -14.91 -1.76 47.23
C ARG A 152 -15.26 -3.08 46.53
N GLY A 153 -14.28 -3.69 45.86
CA GLY A 153 -14.43 -4.97 45.16
C GLY A 153 -14.93 -4.86 43.73
N GLU A 154 -14.88 -3.67 43.13
CA GLU A 154 -15.16 -3.47 41.70
C GLU A 154 -14.05 -4.12 40.86
N ASP A 155 -14.42 -4.62 39.68
CA ASP A 155 -13.46 -5.21 38.72
C ASP A 155 -12.80 -4.13 37.88
N VAL A 156 -11.83 -3.46 38.48
CA VAL A 156 -11.04 -2.39 37.86
C VAL A 156 -9.54 -2.70 37.82
N ILE A 157 -9.19 -3.99 38.00
CA ILE A 157 -7.79 -4.43 38.14
C ILE A 157 -6.93 -4.01 36.93
N SER A 158 -7.42 -4.15 35.70
CA SER A 158 -6.68 -3.79 34.50
C SER A 158 -6.32 -2.30 34.49
N GLY A 159 -7.30 -1.42 34.64
CA GLY A 159 -7.06 0.02 34.67
C GLY A 159 -6.15 0.45 35.83
N LEU A 160 -6.23 -0.23 36.98
CA LEU A 160 -5.36 0.03 38.13
C LEU A 160 -3.91 -0.35 37.82
N LEU A 161 -3.69 -1.49 37.19
CA LEU A 161 -2.34 -1.93 36.76
C LEU A 161 -1.76 -1.02 35.68
N ASP A 162 -2.58 -0.53 34.76
CA ASP A 162 -2.17 0.44 33.76
C ASP A 162 -1.73 1.76 34.42
N ALA A 163 -2.52 2.26 35.35
CA ALA A 163 -2.17 3.48 36.08
C ALA A 163 -0.86 3.33 36.89
N TYR A 164 -0.66 2.22 37.58
CA TYR A 164 0.60 1.91 38.26
C TYR A 164 1.78 1.75 37.29
N SER A 165 1.52 1.22 36.10
CA SER A 165 2.55 1.05 35.08
C SER A 165 3.13 2.41 34.61
N VAL A 166 2.27 3.42 34.46
CA VAL A 166 2.69 4.76 34.06
C VAL A 166 3.53 5.44 35.14
N THR A 167 3.20 5.23 36.41
CA THR A 167 3.95 5.82 37.52
C THR A 167 5.15 4.98 37.98
N GLY A 168 5.27 3.73 37.50
CA GLY A 168 6.33 2.81 37.89
C GLY A 168 6.10 2.14 39.24
N ASP A 169 4.88 2.14 39.79
CA ASP A 169 4.52 1.61 41.10
C ASP A 169 4.37 0.05 41.07
N TRP A 170 5.43 -0.63 40.67
CA TRP A 170 5.42 -2.07 40.44
C TRP A 170 5.07 -2.92 41.67
N ASP A 171 5.44 -2.47 42.85
CA ASP A 171 5.16 -3.21 44.11
C ASP A 171 3.68 -3.09 44.48
N LYS A 172 3.05 -1.95 44.20
CA LYS A 172 1.59 -1.80 44.30
C LYS A 172 0.89 -2.67 43.27
N SER A 173 1.40 -2.71 42.02
CA SER A 173 0.86 -3.61 40.97
C SER A 173 0.85 -5.07 41.41
N LEU A 174 1.97 -5.57 41.93
CA LEU A 174 2.07 -6.96 42.44
C LEU A 174 1.15 -7.21 43.63
N SER A 175 1.00 -6.22 44.53
CA SER A 175 0.09 -6.29 45.68
C SER A 175 -1.37 -6.32 45.23
N ALA A 176 -1.75 -5.52 44.23
CA ALA A 176 -3.09 -5.54 43.67
C ALA A 176 -3.42 -6.90 43.02
N VAL A 177 -2.47 -7.46 42.23
CA VAL A 177 -2.65 -8.82 41.68
C VAL A 177 -2.76 -9.88 42.77
N ALA A 178 -1.99 -9.77 43.85
CA ALA A 178 -2.10 -10.70 44.97
C ALA A 178 -3.47 -10.61 45.68
N ALA A 179 -4.01 -9.41 45.85
CA ALA A 179 -5.37 -9.20 46.39
C ALA A 179 -6.45 -9.76 45.44
N TYR A 180 -6.28 -9.56 44.14
CA TYR A 180 -7.15 -10.14 43.10
C TYR A 180 -7.14 -11.67 43.17
N GLU A 181 -5.95 -12.30 43.24
CA GLU A 181 -5.80 -13.75 43.35
C GLU A 181 -6.42 -14.32 44.65
N LYS A 182 -6.33 -13.56 45.76
CA LYS A 182 -6.98 -13.95 47.01
C LYS A 182 -8.50 -14.03 46.89
N LYS A 183 -9.10 -13.15 46.08
CA LYS A 183 -10.57 -13.07 45.86
C LYS A 183 -11.03 -14.10 44.82
N HIS A 184 -10.32 -14.20 43.70
CA HIS A 184 -10.76 -14.94 42.51
C HIS A 184 -10.00 -16.25 42.25
N GLY A 185 -8.98 -16.54 43.04
CA GLY A 185 -8.07 -17.66 42.81
C GLY A 185 -6.98 -17.30 41.77
N ARG A 186 -5.98 -18.16 41.70
CA ARG A 186 -4.93 -18.06 40.65
C ARG A 186 -5.51 -18.51 39.32
N SER A 187 -5.34 -17.72 38.32
CA SER A 187 -5.84 -17.94 36.95
C SER A 187 -4.78 -17.60 35.90
N GLU A 188 -5.03 -17.98 34.67
CA GLU A 188 -4.22 -17.58 33.52
C GLU A 188 -4.11 -16.03 33.44
N THR A 189 -5.23 -15.32 33.62
CA THR A 189 -5.28 -13.85 33.67
C THR A 189 -4.34 -13.26 34.72
N SER A 190 -4.37 -13.80 35.97
CA SER A 190 -3.50 -13.27 37.02
C SER A 190 -2.01 -13.58 36.76
N ALA A 191 -1.71 -14.72 36.15
CA ALA A 191 -0.34 -15.05 35.74
C ALA A 191 0.15 -14.16 34.60
N VAL A 192 -0.73 -13.78 33.65
CA VAL A 192 -0.43 -12.78 32.61
C VAL A 192 -0.12 -11.43 33.25
N TYR A 193 -0.96 -10.93 34.17
CA TYR A 193 -0.69 -9.67 34.87
C TYR A 193 0.69 -9.68 35.56
N ARG A 194 1.01 -10.73 36.29
CA ARG A 194 2.33 -10.87 36.95
C ARG A 194 3.47 -10.87 35.94
N LYS A 195 3.33 -11.62 34.85
CA LYS A 195 4.32 -11.68 33.77
C LYS A 195 4.58 -10.29 33.22
N ASP A 196 3.52 -9.53 32.89
CA ASP A 196 3.66 -8.20 32.28
C ASP A 196 4.31 -7.20 33.26
N ILE A 197 3.96 -7.24 34.54
CA ILE A 197 4.61 -6.42 35.58
C ILE A 197 6.10 -6.76 35.66
N TYR A 198 6.48 -8.04 35.70
CA TYR A 198 7.89 -8.43 35.80
C TYR A 198 8.66 -8.07 34.53
N LEU A 199 8.05 -8.14 33.34
CA LEU A 199 8.68 -7.70 32.09
C LEU A 199 8.96 -6.19 32.10
N LYS A 200 8.01 -5.39 32.54
CA LYS A 200 8.18 -3.94 32.67
C LYS A 200 9.23 -3.56 33.73
N LYS A 201 9.32 -4.33 34.82
CA LYS A 201 10.42 -4.23 35.83
C LYS A 201 11.77 -4.70 35.29
N LYS A 202 11.83 -5.33 34.12
CA LYS A 202 13.00 -6.07 33.61
C LYS A 202 13.46 -7.21 34.54
N ASP A 203 12.55 -7.74 35.34
CA ASP A 203 12.78 -8.92 36.19
C ASP A 203 12.51 -10.20 35.38
N PHE A 204 13.44 -10.50 34.49
CA PHE A 204 13.32 -11.62 33.56
C PHE A 204 13.20 -12.98 34.29
N LYS A 205 13.84 -13.12 35.45
CA LYS A 205 13.76 -14.36 36.26
C LYS A 205 12.33 -14.66 36.68
N ASN A 206 11.64 -13.68 37.24
CA ASN A 206 10.27 -13.85 37.68
C ASN A 206 9.28 -13.88 36.51
N ALA A 207 9.54 -13.12 35.43
CA ALA A 207 8.76 -13.22 34.20
C ALA A 207 8.81 -14.61 33.58
N LEU A 208 9.99 -15.26 33.51
CA LEU A 208 10.15 -16.64 33.05
C LEU A 208 9.42 -17.65 33.97
N ALA A 209 9.40 -17.40 35.28
CA ALA A 209 8.63 -18.25 36.21
C ALA A 209 7.12 -18.20 35.92
N GLN A 210 6.57 -17.00 35.62
CA GLN A 210 5.16 -16.85 35.21
C GLN A 210 4.89 -17.51 33.85
N LEU A 211 5.77 -17.34 32.87
CA LEU A 211 5.63 -17.99 31.57
C LEU A 211 5.64 -19.51 31.66
N LYS A 212 6.44 -20.09 32.60
CA LYS A 212 6.37 -21.53 32.88
C LYS A 212 5.02 -21.96 33.47
N ILE A 213 4.39 -21.11 34.30
CA ILE A 213 3.05 -21.37 34.84
C ILE A 213 2.03 -21.31 33.70
N LEU A 214 2.06 -20.26 32.88
CA LEU A 214 1.18 -20.09 31.73
C LEU A 214 1.29 -21.27 30.76
N GLN A 215 2.51 -21.71 30.45
CA GLN A 215 2.75 -22.88 29.60
C GLN A 215 2.21 -24.19 30.17
N LYS A 216 2.15 -24.33 31.52
CA LYS A 216 1.52 -25.49 32.14
C LYS A 216 -0.01 -25.42 32.08
N MET A 217 -0.58 -24.22 32.13
CA MET A 217 -2.03 -24.01 32.03
C MET A 217 -2.52 -24.21 30.61
N SER A 218 -1.74 -23.74 29.65
CA SER A 218 -2.04 -23.78 28.21
C SER A 218 -0.80 -24.28 27.42
N PRO A 219 -0.56 -25.64 27.42
CA PRO A 219 0.65 -26.22 26.84
C PRO A 219 0.86 -25.95 25.36
N ASP A 220 -0.23 -25.88 24.61
CA ASP A 220 -0.23 -25.74 23.15
C ASP A 220 -0.25 -24.25 22.70
N ASN A 221 -0.20 -23.32 23.66
CA ASN A 221 -0.23 -21.90 23.34
C ASN A 221 1.16 -21.43 22.86
N SER A 222 1.31 -21.30 21.55
CA SER A 222 2.53 -20.85 20.89
C SER A 222 2.96 -19.45 21.32
N GLN A 223 2.02 -18.55 21.64
CA GLN A 223 2.31 -17.19 22.05
C GLN A 223 3.10 -17.16 23.37
N TYR A 224 2.77 -18.05 24.33
CA TYR A 224 3.55 -18.19 25.56
C TYR A 224 4.92 -18.82 25.30
N ALA A 225 5.01 -19.73 24.35
CA ALA A 225 6.29 -20.31 23.94
C ALA A 225 7.21 -19.25 23.32
N ILE A 226 6.71 -18.46 22.39
CA ILE A 226 7.45 -17.37 21.75
C ILE A 226 7.86 -16.31 22.78
N GLN A 227 6.94 -15.86 23.64
CA GLN A 227 7.26 -14.89 24.70
C GLN A 227 8.35 -15.41 25.64
N ARG A 228 8.30 -16.70 26.00
CA ARG A 228 9.34 -17.31 26.83
C ARG A 228 10.70 -17.31 26.15
N ALA A 229 10.73 -17.62 24.87
CA ALA A 229 11.94 -17.56 24.07
C ALA A 229 12.49 -16.13 23.98
N MET A 230 11.62 -15.14 23.73
CA MET A 230 11.99 -13.73 23.71
C MET A 230 12.60 -13.25 25.04
N VAL A 231 12.01 -13.67 26.17
CA VAL A 231 12.52 -13.30 27.50
C VAL A 231 13.86 -14.00 27.80
N LEU A 232 14.03 -15.26 27.36
CA LEU A 232 15.33 -15.96 27.44
C LEU A 232 16.41 -15.20 26.66
N ASN A 233 16.08 -14.79 25.43
CA ASN A 233 17.01 -14.02 24.59
C ASN A 233 17.35 -12.66 25.23
N ALA A 234 16.34 -11.91 25.70
CA ALA A 234 16.52 -10.62 26.35
C ALA A 234 17.33 -10.71 27.66
N SER A 235 17.35 -11.86 28.31
CA SER A 235 18.14 -12.14 29.52
C SER A 235 19.54 -12.70 29.22
N GLY A 236 19.98 -12.69 27.94
CA GLY A 236 21.31 -13.14 27.52
C GLY A 236 21.45 -14.64 27.32
N HIS A 237 20.34 -15.38 27.28
CA HIS A 237 20.34 -16.85 27.10
C HIS A 237 19.84 -17.24 25.69
N SER A 238 20.51 -16.70 24.66
CA SER A 238 20.08 -16.86 23.26
C SER A 238 20.00 -18.31 22.81
N ASP A 239 21.03 -19.11 23.11
CA ASP A 239 21.03 -20.53 22.72
C ASP A 239 19.92 -21.34 23.39
N ALA A 240 19.64 -21.05 24.66
CA ALA A 240 18.52 -21.69 25.39
C ALA A 240 17.15 -21.25 24.81
N SER A 241 17.06 -20.02 24.31
CA SER A 241 15.87 -19.50 23.63
C SER A 241 15.55 -20.32 22.38
N TRP A 242 16.53 -20.46 21.47
CA TRP A 242 16.36 -21.20 20.23
C TRP A 242 16.09 -22.68 20.46
N LYS A 243 16.90 -23.33 21.32
CA LYS A 243 16.68 -24.73 21.68
C LYS A 243 15.27 -24.97 22.21
N TYR A 244 14.77 -24.07 23.05
CA TYR A 244 13.41 -24.18 23.59
C TYR A 244 12.33 -24.06 22.49
N LEU A 245 12.49 -23.13 21.52
CA LEU A 245 11.55 -22.99 20.39
C LEU A 245 11.58 -24.21 19.47
N GLU A 246 12.77 -24.76 19.19
CA GLU A 246 12.91 -25.98 18.39
C GLU A 246 12.26 -27.19 19.07
N GLU A 247 12.45 -27.36 20.41
CA GLU A 247 11.77 -28.38 21.19
C GLU A 247 10.25 -28.20 21.19
N PHE A 248 9.76 -26.97 21.23
CA PHE A 248 8.33 -26.70 21.14
C PHE A 248 7.82 -27.01 19.74
N TYR A 249 8.48 -26.53 18.69
CA TYR A 249 8.12 -26.76 17.29
C TYR A 249 8.12 -28.26 16.93
N SER A 250 9.07 -29.03 17.44
CA SER A 250 9.08 -30.47 17.21
C SER A 250 7.83 -31.22 17.73
N LYS A 251 7.15 -30.65 18.72
CA LYS A 251 5.88 -31.15 19.26
C LYS A 251 4.65 -30.58 18.57
N HIS A 252 4.81 -29.42 17.96
CA HIS A 252 3.76 -28.65 17.26
C HIS A 252 4.22 -28.24 15.85
N PRO A 253 4.50 -29.19 14.95
CA PRO A 253 5.14 -28.91 13.66
C PRO A 253 4.25 -28.15 12.66
N SER A 254 2.97 -28.01 12.98
CA SER A 254 2.02 -27.21 12.17
C SER A 254 1.81 -25.79 12.69
N ASP A 255 2.53 -25.37 13.73
CA ASP A 255 2.40 -24.03 14.30
C ASP A 255 3.13 -23.00 13.45
N GLY A 256 2.38 -22.20 12.69
CA GLY A 256 2.92 -21.21 11.76
C GLY A 256 3.64 -20.05 12.45
N MET A 257 3.21 -19.63 13.64
CA MET A 257 3.87 -18.54 14.36
C MET A 257 5.23 -18.93 14.92
N VAL A 258 5.37 -20.16 15.42
CA VAL A 258 6.67 -20.68 15.85
C VAL A 258 7.57 -20.93 14.64
N ALA A 259 7.04 -21.52 13.57
CA ALA A 259 7.76 -21.69 12.30
C ALA A 259 8.27 -20.34 11.78
N TYR A 260 7.42 -19.31 11.75
CA TYR A 260 7.78 -17.94 11.37
C TYR A 260 8.95 -17.39 12.19
N THR A 261 8.91 -17.62 13.52
CA THR A 261 9.97 -17.16 14.43
C THR A 261 11.31 -17.88 14.18
N LEU A 262 11.25 -19.18 13.83
CA LEU A 262 12.46 -19.99 13.59
C LEU A 262 13.11 -19.75 12.23
N LEU A 263 12.38 -19.23 11.24
CA LEU A 263 12.91 -19.01 9.88
C LEU A 263 14.18 -18.16 9.84
N SER A 264 14.22 -17.08 10.62
CA SER A 264 15.41 -16.21 10.70
C SER A 264 16.62 -16.97 11.24
N ARG A 265 16.39 -17.83 12.25
CA ARG A 265 17.44 -18.65 12.83
C ARG A 265 17.96 -19.71 11.87
N TYR A 266 17.09 -20.39 11.16
CA TYR A 266 17.50 -21.36 10.13
C TYR A 266 18.29 -20.69 9.01
N ASN A 267 17.90 -19.48 8.60
CA ASN A 267 18.64 -18.69 7.63
C ASN A 267 20.05 -18.32 8.14
N GLU A 268 20.18 -17.84 9.39
CA GLU A 268 21.49 -17.52 10.01
C GLU A 268 22.44 -18.74 10.06
N LEU A 269 21.88 -19.91 10.29
CA LEU A 269 22.62 -21.18 10.37
C LEU A 269 22.87 -21.81 9.01
N ASN A 270 22.32 -21.28 7.92
CA ASN A 270 22.25 -21.89 6.59
C ASN A 270 21.60 -23.28 6.60
N ASP A 271 20.68 -23.50 7.54
CA ASP A 271 19.87 -24.73 7.66
C ASP A 271 18.66 -24.63 6.73
N TYR A 272 18.93 -24.75 5.43
CA TYR A 272 17.92 -24.51 4.42
C TYR A 272 16.83 -25.59 4.39
N ASP A 273 17.13 -26.82 4.76
CA ASP A 273 16.12 -27.89 4.81
C ASP A 273 15.02 -27.58 5.84
N ASN A 274 15.42 -27.21 7.06
CA ASN A 274 14.46 -26.80 8.09
C ASN A 274 13.78 -25.46 7.74
N MET A 275 14.52 -24.55 7.10
CA MET A 275 13.97 -23.26 6.64
C MET A 275 12.83 -23.45 5.62
N PHE A 276 13.03 -24.26 4.59
CA PHE A 276 12.00 -24.51 3.57
C PHE A 276 10.84 -25.39 4.10
N SER A 277 11.12 -26.26 5.06
CA SER A 277 10.06 -26.97 5.78
C SER A 277 9.18 -26.00 6.57
N ALA A 278 9.79 -25.08 7.32
CA ALA A 278 9.06 -24.04 8.07
C ALA A 278 8.31 -23.07 7.13
N LEU A 279 8.89 -22.72 5.97
CA LEU A 279 8.24 -21.89 4.95
C LEU A 279 6.89 -22.47 4.51
N GLN A 280 6.79 -23.77 4.29
CA GLN A 280 5.52 -24.41 3.92
C GLN A 280 4.45 -24.23 5.00
N VAL A 281 4.84 -24.33 6.26
CA VAL A 281 3.92 -24.17 7.40
C VAL A 281 3.45 -22.71 7.50
N VAL A 282 4.38 -21.77 7.42
CA VAL A 282 4.06 -20.32 7.42
C VAL A 282 3.16 -19.95 6.25
N ALA A 283 3.45 -20.46 5.04
CA ALA A 283 2.66 -20.18 3.85
C ALA A 283 1.20 -20.67 3.97
N ALA A 284 0.98 -21.77 4.71
CA ALA A 284 -0.33 -22.33 4.92
C ALA A 284 -1.13 -21.69 6.08
N ASP A 285 -0.45 -21.01 7.00
CA ASP A 285 -1.09 -20.42 8.17
C ASP A 285 -1.75 -19.06 7.84
N THR A 286 -3.07 -19.08 7.76
CA THR A 286 -3.86 -17.86 7.45
C THR A 286 -3.98 -16.89 8.62
N SER A 287 -3.56 -17.26 9.83
CA SER A 287 -3.48 -16.34 10.97
C SER A 287 -2.33 -15.33 10.82
N ILE A 288 -1.31 -15.68 10.01
CA ILE A 288 -0.22 -14.78 9.64
C ILE A 288 -0.69 -13.93 8.45
N VAL A 289 -0.63 -12.62 8.57
CA VAL A 289 -1.06 -11.70 7.51
C VAL A 289 -0.27 -11.93 6.21
N VAL A 290 -0.91 -11.73 5.07
CA VAL A 290 -0.32 -12.01 3.75
C VAL A 290 0.99 -11.26 3.54
N GLN A 291 1.08 -10.01 3.99
CA GLN A 291 2.27 -9.18 3.88
C GLN A 291 3.50 -9.81 4.56
N ASP A 292 3.31 -10.41 5.74
CA ASP A 292 4.43 -11.05 6.46
C ASP A 292 4.81 -12.37 5.81
N ARG A 293 3.85 -13.13 5.28
CA ARG A 293 4.15 -14.34 4.49
C ARG A 293 4.92 -14.00 3.21
N ILE A 294 4.60 -12.89 2.53
CA ILE A 294 5.36 -12.41 1.36
C ILE A 294 6.79 -12.01 1.76
N LYS A 295 6.99 -11.33 2.89
CA LYS A 295 8.36 -11.00 3.37
C LYS A 295 9.22 -12.24 3.57
N ILE A 296 8.62 -13.32 4.06
CA ILE A 296 9.34 -14.60 4.22
C ILE A 296 9.65 -15.23 2.86
N LEU A 297 8.72 -15.18 1.92
CA LEU A 297 8.99 -15.60 0.55
C LEU A 297 10.13 -14.78 -0.07
N ASP A 298 10.12 -13.47 0.09
CA ASP A 298 11.16 -12.58 -0.41
C ASP A 298 12.55 -12.90 0.19
N MET A 299 12.61 -13.19 1.49
CA MET A 299 13.83 -13.63 2.16
C MET A 299 14.35 -14.98 1.63
N THR A 300 13.46 -15.89 1.27
CA THR A 300 13.81 -17.26 0.85
C THR A 300 14.01 -17.40 -0.67
N ALA A 301 13.48 -16.48 -1.47
CA ALA A 301 13.54 -16.51 -2.93
C ALA A 301 14.99 -16.59 -3.50
N PRO A 302 15.97 -15.79 -3.03
CA PRO A 302 17.34 -15.87 -3.53
C PRO A 302 17.99 -17.23 -3.26
N ILE A 303 17.65 -17.86 -2.13
CA ILE A 303 18.18 -19.18 -1.76
C ILE A 303 17.58 -20.26 -2.65
N ALA A 304 16.27 -20.19 -2.91
CA ALA A 304 15.59 -21.09 -3.85
C ALA A 304 16.13 -20.91 -5.27
N ALA A 305 16.42 -19.68 -5.70
CA ALA A 305 17.00 -19.40 -7.01
C ALA A 305 18.42 -19.99 -7.17
N ALA A 306 19.22 -19.93 -6.10
CA ALA A 306 20.59 -20.48 -6.10
C ALA A 306 20.63 -22.02 -5.97
N ASN A 307 19.57 -22.66 -5.45
CA ASN A 307 19.53 -24.08 -5.14
C ASN A 307 18.25 -24.72 -5.70
N ALA A 308 18.38 -25.33 -6.87
CA ALA A 308 17.25 -25.89 -7.63
C ALA A 308 16.37 -26.88 -6.84
N GLN A 309 16.93 -27.57 -5.85
CA GLN A 309 16.18 -28.52 -5.00
C GLN A 309 15.07 -27.85 -4.17
N TYR A 310 15.19 -26.55 -3.82
CA TYR A 310 14.19 -25.83 -3.01
C TYR A 310 13.14 -25.12 -3.86
N TYR A 311 13.36 -25.00 -5.17
CA TYR A 311 12.42 -24.32 -6.06
C TYR A 311 10.99 -24.87 -5.99
N PRO A 312 10.75 -26.21 -6.07
CA PRO A 312 9.39 -26.75 -6.01
C PRO A 312 8.67 -26.44 -4.68
N VAL A 313 9.42 -26.45 -3.58
CA VAL A 313 8.88 -26.12 -2.24
C VAL A 313 8.55 -24.64 -2.15
N PHE A 314 9.42 -23.80 -2.67
CA PHE A 314 9.18 -22.36 -2.73
C PHE A 314 7.94 -22.02 -3.57
N GLU A 315 7.86 -22.53 -4.80
CA GLU A 315 6.73 -22.28 -5.70
C GLU A 315 5.41 -22.75 -5.08
N LYS A 316 5.40 -23.95 -4.48
CA LYS A 316 4.22 -24.44 -3.75
C LYS A 316 3.82 -23.52 -2.61
N SER A 317 4.79 -22.98 -1.87
CA SER A 317 4.55 -22.04 -0.77
C SER A 317 4.01 -20.70 -1.29
N LEU A 318 4.57 -20.18 -2.39
CA LEU A 318 4.07 -18.97 -3.06
C LEU A 318 2.61 -19.15 -3.49
N LEU A 319 2.29 -20.22 -4.19
CA LEU A 319 0.91 -20.52 -4.62
C LEU A 319 -0.03 -20.65 -3.42
N LYS A 320 0.43 -21.26 -2.32
CA LYS A 320 -0.37 -21.38 -1.09
C LYS A 320 -0.67 -20.04 -0.44
N VAL A 321 0.26 -19.10 -0.47
CA VAL A 321 0.02 -17.72 -0.01
C VAL A 321 -1.02 -17.04 -0.90
N LEU A 322 -0.93 -17.21 -2.23
CA LEU A 322 -1.87 -16.61 -3.18
C LEU A 322 -3.32 -17.11 -3.03
N GLU A 323 -3.54 -18.35 -2.59
CA GLU A 323 -4.89 -18.89 -2.32
C GLU A 323 -5.67 -18.04 -1.31
N SER A 324 -4.98 -17.40 -0.36
CA SER A 324 -5.58 -16.56 0.69
C SER A 324 -5.39 -15.06 0.45
N ALA A 325 -4.78 -14.68 -0.68
CA ALA A 325 -4.40 -13.30 -0.99
C ALA A 325 -5.39 -12.58 -1.92
N ASP A 326 -6.62 -13.08 -2.08
CA ASP A 326 -7.59 -12.55 -3.05
C ASP A 326 -7.82 -11.03 -2.93
N LYS A 327 -7.77 -10.49 -1.72
CA LYS A 327 -7.92 -9.05 -1.42
C LYS A 327 -6.59 -8.30 -1.27
N VAL A 328 -5.48 -8.91 -1.67
CA VAL A 328 -4.14 -8.33 -1.52
C VAL A 328 -3.44 -8.33 -2.89
N PRO A 329 -3.74 -7.36 -3.76
CA PRO A 329 -3.20 -7.31 -5.13
C PRO A 329 -1.68 -7.37 -5.20
N PHE A 330 -1.00 -6.76 -4.23
CA PHE A 330 0.47 -6.81 -4.09
C PHE A 330 1.05 -8.22 -4.08
N ALA A 331 0.33 -9.21 -3.53
CA ALA A 331 0.82 -10.60 -3.52
C ALA A 331 0.95 -11.18 -4.93
N TYR A 332 0.01 -10.85 -5.81
CA TYR A 332 0.06 -11.25 -7.23
C TYR A 332 1.15 -10.49 -7.99
N ALA A 333 1.37 -9.20 -7.66
CA ALA A 333 2.47 -8.44 -8.24
C ALA A 333 3.82 -9.04 -7.86
N TYR A 334 4.01 -9.38 -6.58
CA TYR A 334 5.22 -10.10 -6.12
C TYR A 334 5.44 -11.41 -6.87
N ALA A 335 4.39 -12.22 -7.03
CA ALA A 335 4.48 -13.47 -7.78
C ALA A 335 4.82 -13.22 -9.26
N GLY A 336 4.27 -12.18 -9.86
CA GLY A 336 4.59 -11.76 -11.22
C GLY A 336 6.07 -11.44 -11.38
N ASP A 337 6.60 -10.58 -10.53
CA ASP A 337 8.03 -10.22 -10.53
C ASP A 337 8.94 -11.43 -10.32
N TYR A 338 8.54 -12.32 -9.40
CA TYR A 338 9.28 -13.55 -9.18
C TYR A 338 9.37 -14.42 -10.45
N TYR A 339 8.24 -14.64 -11.14
CA TYR A 339 8.24 -15.44 -12.38
C TYR A 339 9.01 -14.76 -13.51
N PHE A 340 8.92 -13.44 -13.67
CA PHE A 340 9.72 -12.70 -14.64
C PHE A 340 11.23 -12.83 -14.37
N SER A 341 11.64 -12.74 -13.11
CA SER A 341 13.06 -12.89 -12.74
C SER A 341 13.63 -14.27 -13.09
N ARG A 342 12.76 -15.25 -13.28
CA ARG A 342 13.10 -16.61 -13.70
C ARG A 342 12.97 -16.86 -15.19
N GLY A 343 12.58 -15.87 -15.97
CA GLY A 343 12.30 -16.02 -17.40
C GLY A 343 10.99 -16.77 -17.72
N GLU A 344 10.12 -16.98 -16.72
CA GLU A 344 8.81 -17.62 -16.88
C GLU A 344 7.75 -16.57 -17.26
N ASN A 345 8.00 -15.86 -18.38
CA ASN A 345 7.26 -14.67 -18.78
C ASN A 345 5.74 -14.85 -18.80
N LYS A 346 5.22 -15.98 -19.31
CA LYS A 346 3.77 -16.26 -19.36
C LYS A 346 3.14 -16.28 -17.97
N LYS A 347 3.77 -16.96 -17.00
CA LYS A 347 3.29 -16.94 -15.61
C LYS A 347 3.42 -15.55 -15.00
N GLY A 348 4.53 -14.85 -15.30
CA GLY A 348 4.75 -13.47 -14.85
C GLY A 348 3.64 -12.53 -15.30
N MET A 349 3.31 -12.55 -16.59
CA MET A 349 2.20 -11.78 -17.16
C MET A 349 0.85 -12.15 -16.52
N GLU A 350 0.55 -13.43 -16.33
CA GLU A 350 -0.70 -13.88 -15.70
C GLU A 350 -0.83 -13.30 -14.29
N MET A 351 0.23 -13.33 -13.50
CA MET A 351 0.20 -12.82 -12.12
C MET A 351 0.13 -11.29 -12.07
N LEU A 352 0.90 -10.57 -12.87
CA LEU A 352 0.80 -9.10 -12.94
C LEU A 352 -0.58 -8.66 -13.44
N ARG A 353 -1.14 -9.33 -14.44
CA ARG A 353 -2.49 -9.06 -14.91
C ARG A 353 -3.52 -9.22 -13.80
N LYS A 354 -3.45 -10.30 -13.01
CA LYS A 354 -4.31 -10.50 -11.84
C LYS A 354 -4.14 -9.37 -10.81
N ALA A 355 -2.91 -8.91 -10.57
CA ALA A 355 -2.65 -7.81 -9.65
C ALA A 355 -3.34 -6.51 -10.11
N ILE A 356 -3.15 -6.13 -11.37
CA ILE A 356 -3.71 -4.90 -11.96
C ILE A 356 -5.24 -4.97 -11.99
N HIS A 357 -5.83 -6.09 -12.42
CA HIS A 357 -7.28 -6.29 -12.44
C HIS A 357 -7.92 -6.28 -11.03
N LYS A 358 -7.11 -6.52 -9.98
CA LYS A 358 -7.52 -6.39 -8.57
C LYS A 358 -7.22 -5.00 -7.98
N GLY A 359 -6.79 -4.04 -8.80
CA GLY A 359 -6.53 -2.67 -8.39
C GLY A 359 -5.13 -2.43 -7.81
N PHE A 360 -4.12 -3.19 -8.25
CA PHE A 360 -2.73 -2.86 -7.92
C PHE A 360 -2.30 -1.64 -8.73
N ASP A 361 -2.11 -0.53 -8.02
CA ASP A 361 -1.74 0.76 -8.58
C ASP A 361 -0.21 0.95 -8.48
N ASP A 362 0.50 0.40 -9.48
CA ASP A 362 1.94 0.58 -9.61
C ASP A 362 2.30 0.71 -11.11
N GLU A 363 2.86 1.85 -11.47
CA GLU A 363 3.20 2.19 -12.85
C GLU A 363 4.24 1.23 -13.46
N ASN A 364 5.25 0.84 -12.69
CA ASN A 364 6.30 -0.05 -13.19
C ASN A 364 5.77 -1.45 -13.45
N ALA A 365 4.91 -1.96 -12.57
CA ALA A 365 4.26 -3.25 -12.76
C ALA A 365 3.35 -3.24 -14.00
N ALA A 366 2.57 -2.17 -14.18
CA ALA A 366 1.72 -1.99 -15.34
C ALA A 366 2.53 -1.95 -16.64
N LEU A 367 3.55 -1.10 -16.72
CA LEU A 367 4.42 -1.02 -17.90
C LEU A 367 5.13 -2.34 -18.20
N LYS A 368 5.61 -3.04 -17.17
CA LYS A 368 6.24 -4.35 -17.32
C LYS A 368 5.30 -5.39 -17.96
N LEU A 369 4.04 -5.42 -17.52
CA LEU A 369 3.02 -6.27 -18.13
C LEU A 369 2.79 -5.90 -19.60
N LEU A 370 2.54 -4.61 -19.87
CA LEU A 370 2.19 -4.13 -21.21
C LEU A 370 3.32 -4.33 -22.21
N TYR A 371 4.58 -4.07 -21.82
CA TYR A 371 5.73 -4.36 -22.68
C TYR A 371 5.91 -5.86 -22.93
N ALA A 372 5.70 -6.71 -21.92
CA ALA A 372 5.78 -8.15 -22.10
C ALA A 372 4.71 -8.67 -23.07
N GLN A 373 3.48 -8.15 -22.98
CA GLN A 373 2.39 -8.48 -23.92
C GLN A 373 2.71 -8.02 -25.34
N ALA A 374 3.28 -6.82 -25.49
CA ALA A 374 3.72 -6.32 -26.79
C ALA A 374 4.79 -7.21 -27.43
N GLN A 375 5.77 -7.68 -26.63
CA GLN A 375 6.85 -8.57 -27.08
C GLN A 375 6.34 -9.97 -27.49
N GLU A 376 5.33 -10.48 -26.79
CA GLU A 376 4.71 -11.79 -27.12
C GLU A 376 3.69 -11.68 -28.27
N GLY A 377 3.37 -10.47 -28.76
CA GLY A 377 2.37 -10.24 -29.79
C GLY A 377 0.92 -10.38 -29.31
N ASP A 378 0.67 -10.42 -27.99
CA ASP A 378 -0.69 -10.49 -27.43
C ASP A 378 -1.36 -9.11 -27.43
N PHE A 379 -1.63 -8.61 -28.64
CA PHE A 379 -2.18 -7.26 -28.84
C PHE A 379 -3.58 -7.11 -28.26
N LYS A 380 -4.35 -8.20 -28.19
CA LYS A 380 -5.69 -8.15 -27.60
C LYS A 380 -5.64 -7.89 -26.11
N SER A 381 -4.82 -8.64 -25.38
CA SER A 381 -4.63 -8.40 -23.95
C SER A 381 -3.97 -7.03 -23.68
N LEU A 382 -2.99 -6.65 -24.49
CA LEU A 382 -2.33 -5.34 -24.40
C LEU A 382 -3.34 -4.18 -24.53
N TYR A 383 -4.25 -4.27 -25.51
CA TYR A 383 -5.30 -3.26 -25.72
C TYR A 383 -6.21 -3.12 -24.50
N ASP A 384 -6.72 -4.25 -24.02
CA ASP A 384 -7.68 -4.27 -22.90
C ASP A 384 -7.01 -3.82 -21.58
N ASP A 385 -5.80 -4.30 -21.30
CA ASP A 385 -5.08 -4.00 -20.08
C ASP A 385 -4.53 -2.56 -20.06
N ALA A 386 -4.01 -2.05 -21.18
CA ALA A 386 -3.57 -0.65 -21.28
C ALA A 386 -4.74 0.32 -21.07
N ARG A 387 -5.91 0.03 -21.64
CA ARG A 387 -7.13 0.80 -21.39
C ARG A 387 -7.54 0.78 -19.92
N LEU A 388 -7.46 -0.38 -19.26
CA LEU A 388 -7.75 -0.51 -17.83
C LEU A 388 -6.77 0.32 -16.99
N VAL A 389 -5.47 0.23 -17.28
CA VAL A 389 -4.43 1.01 -16.60
C VAL A 389 -4.68 2.52 -16.73
N LEU A 390 -5.00 3.02 -17.92
CA LEU A 390 -5.34 4.43 -18.12
C LEU A 390 -6.57 4.87 -17.32
N GLN A 391 -7.54 3.98 -17.13
CA GLN A 391 -8.73 4.28 -16.31
C GLN A 391 -8.43 4.30 -14.80
N GLN A 392 -7.50 3.48 -14.34
CA GLN A 392 -7.16 3.33 -12.92
C GLN A 392 -6.11 4.35 -12.46
N ASN A 393 -5.04 4.50 -13.24
CA ASN A 393 -3.82 5.21 -12.84
C ASN A 393 -3.70 6.59 -13.49
N GLY A 394 -4.61 6.94 -14.41
CA GLY A 394 -4.58 8.22 -15.10
C GLY A 394 -3.67 8.26 -16.34
N GLU A 395 -3.30 9.45 -16.77
CA GLU A 395 -2.60 9.70 -18.03
C GLU A 395 -1.11 9.34 -17.91
N ASN A 396 -0.63 8.48 -18.82
CA ASN A 396 0.77 8.11 -18.93
C ASN A 396 1.17 7.96 -20.40
N ALA A 397 2.23 8.64 -20.81
CA ALA A 397 2.68 8.68 -22.19
C ALA A 397 3.06 7.29 -22.74
N GLN A 398 3.73 6.47 -21.96
CA GLN A 398 4.17 5.13 -22.38
C GLN A 398 2.99 4.17 -22.46
N VAL A 399 2.02 4.30 -21.57
CA VAL A 399 0.79 3.48 -21.62
C VAL A 399 -0.05 3.86 -22.84
N TYR A 400 -0.22 5.15 -23.15
CA TYR A 400 -0.87 5.58 -24.37
C TYR A 400 -0.15 5.13 -25.64
N TYR A 401 1.19 5.15 -25.65
CA TYR A 401 2.01 4.61 -26.71
C TYR A 401 1.73 3.13 -26.96
N LEU A 402 1.76 2.30 -25.92
CA LEU A 402 1.50 0.85 -26.00
C LEU A 402 0.04 0.55 -26.36
N TYR A 403 -0.90 1.32 -25.83
CA TYR A 403 -2.32 1.25 -26.20
C TYR A 403 -2.55 1.54 -27.68
N SER A 404 -1.89 2.60 -28.18
CA SER A 404 -1.94 2.96 -29.60
C SER A 404 -1.34 1.88 -30.49
N PHE A 405 -0.21 1.30 -30.09
CA PHE A 405 0.42 0.20 -30.81
C PHE A 405 -0.49 -1.03 -30.93
N ALA A 406 -1.14 -1.41 -29.81
CA ALA A 406 -2.10 -2.51 -29.81
C ALA A 406 -3.32 -2.21 -30.69
N ALA A 407 -3.86 -0.99 -30.63
CA ALA A 407 -4.99 -0.56 -31.45
C ALA A 407 -4.66 -0.66 -32.95
N HIS A 408 -3.48 -0.21 -33.35
CA HIS A 408 -3.01 -0.30 -34.73
C HIS A 408 -2.88 -1.76 -35.20
N ALA A 409 -2.26 -2.60 -34.38
CA ALA A 409 -2.12 -4.04 -34.67
C ALA A 409 -3.46 -4.76 -34.82
N LEU A 410 -4.50 -4.30 -34.12
CA LEU A 410 -5.88 -4.82 -34.23
C LEU A 410 -6.70 -4.15 -35.33
N GLY A 411 -6.11 -3.26 -36.12
CA GLY A 411 -6.78 -2.57 -37.23
C GLY A 411 -7.64 -1.36 -36.82
N ASP A 412 -7.64 -0.96 -35.54
CA ASP A 412 -8.35 0.23 -35.07
C ASP A 412 -7.47 1.48 -35.19
N LEU A 413 -7.30 1.93 -36.43
CA LEU A 413 -6.45 3.10 -36.76
C LEU A 413 -6.95 4.39 -36.08
N THR A 414 -8.25 4.52 -35.85
CA THR A 414 -8.82 5.71 -35.20
C THR A 414 -8.38 5.81 -33.74
N THR A 415 -8.51 4.73 -33.00
CA THR A 415 -8.03 4.66 -31.62
C THR A 415 -6.51 4.78 -31.57
N ALA A 416 -5.79 4.16 -32.50
CA ALA A 416 -4.33 4.24 -32.57
C ALA A 416 -3.85 5.69 -32.69
N ILE A 417 -4.39 6.46 -33.63
CA ILE A 417 -4.05 7.89 -33.81
C ILE A 417 -4.40 8.69 -32.55
N SER A 418 -5.63 8.53 -32.04
CA SER A 418 -6.08 9.28 -30.87
C SER A 418 -5.19 9.03 -29.65
N ALA A 419 -4.85 7.78 -29.35
CA ALA A 419 -3.98 7.41 -28.25
C ALA A 419 -2.54 7.92 -28.44
N MET A 420 -2.01 7.84 -29.67
CA MET A 420 -0.67 8.33 -29.96
C MET A 420 -0.56 9.87 -29.88
N GLU A 421 -1.64 10.61 -30.20
CA GLU A 421 -1.69 12.08 -29.97
C GLU A 421 -1.68 12.40 -28.46
N GLN A 422 -2.33 11.59 -27.61
CA GLN A 422 -2.21 11.74 -26.16
C GLN A 422 -0.77 11.45 -25.69
N ALA A 423 -0.17 10.36 -26.17
CA ALA A 423 1.23 10.06 -25.89
C ALA A 423 2.15 11.22 -26.27
N LYS A 424 1.96 11.82 -27.47
CA LYS A 424 2.72 12.97 -27.95
C LYS A 424 2.55 14.20 -27.06
N SER A 425 1.32 14.49 -26.63
CA SER A 425 1.04 15.61 -25.73
C SER A 425 1.79 15.50 -24.42
N LEU A 426 1.80 14.30 -23.83
CA LEU A 426 2.45 14.00 -22.54
C LEU A 426 3.98 13.86 -22.66
N ALA A 427 4.48 13.37 -23.80
CA ALA A 427 5.91 13.17 -24.02
C ALA A 427 6.69 14.47 -24.25
N LYS A 428 6.02 15.58 -24.54
CA LYS A 428 6.64 16.86 -24.95
C LYS A 428 7.63 17.41 -23.94
N ASP A 429 7.36 17.21 -22.66
CA ASP A 429 8.21 17.70 -21.56
C ASP A 429 9.15 16.61 -21.01
N GLY A 430 9.20 15.44 -21.66
CA GLY A 430 9.97 14.28 -21.25
C GLY A 430 11.22 14.00 -22.11
N SER A 431 11.43 12.73 -22.44
CA SER A 431 12.54 12.30 -23.28
C SER A 431 12.36 12.74 -24.73
N MET A 432 13.29 13.54 -25.25
CA MET A 432 13.27 13.98 -26.65
C MET A 432 13.34 12.81 -27.63
N ALA A 433 14.09 11.75 -27.31
CA ALA A 433 14.14 10.56 -28.14
C ALA A 433 12.78 9.86 -28.24
N PHE A 434 12.08 9.70 -27.12
CA PHE A 434 10.73 9.15 -27.11
C PHE A 434 9.72 10.05 -27.86
N TYR A 435 9.82 11.35 -27.70
CA TYR A 435 8.97 12.30 -28.43
C TYR A 435 9.19 12.22 -29.95
N VAL A 436 10.44 12.08 -30.42
CA VAL A 436 10.79 11.85 -31.84
C VAL A 436 10.16 10.57 -32.36
N GLU A 437 10.26 9.47 -31.60
CA GLU A 437 9.67 8.18 -31.94
C GLU A 437 8.14 8.27 -32.06
N VAL A 438 7.47 8.88 -31.08
CA VAL A 438 6.02 9.11 -31.10
C VAL A 438 5.59 9.93 -32.32
N CYS A 439 6.33 11.00 -32.67
CA CYS A 439 6.05 11.79 -33.85
C CYS A 439 6.24 10.97 -35.15
N ALA A 440 7.27 10.14 -35.24
CA ALA A 440 7.50 9.30 -36.40
C ALA A 440 6.38 8.25 -36.61
N ILE A 441 5.93 7.61 -35.53
CA ILE A 441 4.81 6.66 -35.60
C ILE A 441 3.51 7.35 -35.98
N LEU A 442 3.22 8.53 -35.42
CA LEU A 442 2.06 9.34 -35.83
C LEU A 442 2.13 9.72 -37.31
N GLY A 443 3.32 10.04 -37.82
CA GLY A 443 3.55 10.27 -39.25
C GLY A 443 3.10 9.08 -40.10
N SER A 444 3.46 7.88 -39.69
CA SER A 444 3.04 6.63 -40.34
C SER A 444 1.53 6.41 -40.25
N TYR A 445 0.95 6.50 -39.05
CA TYR A 445 -0.48 6.30 -38.85
C TYR A 445 -1.35 7.30 -39.62
N TYR A 446 -0.94 8.57 -39.68
CA TYR A 446 -1.63 9.56 -40.52
C TYR A 446 -1.50 9.29 -42.01
N HIS A 447 -0.36 8.71 -42.46
CA HIS A 447 -0.23 8.24 -43.83
C HIS A 447 -1.25 7.12 -44.14
N ASP A 448 -1.34 6.12 -43.29
CA ASP A 448 -2.27 4.99 -43.43
C ASP A 448 -3.73 5.47 -43.41
N ALA A 449 -4.03 6.51 -42.65
CA ALA A 449 -5.35 7.17 -42.65
C ALA A 449 -5.60 8.07 -43.84
N GLY A 450 -4.64 8.22 -44.77
CA GLY A 450 -4.75 9.11 -45.93
C GLY A 450 -4.59 10.60 -45.59
N ASN A 451 -4.28 10.97 -44.36
CA ASN A 451 -4.07 12.34 -43.92
C ASN A 451 -2.58 12.74 -44.11
N HIS A 452 -2.21 12.97 -45.36
CA HIS A 452 -0.83 13.20 -45.72
C HIS A 452 -0.24 14.51 -45.17
N ASP A 453 -1.06 15.55 -44.96
CA ASP A 453 -0.58 16.81 -44.38
C ASP A 453 -0.19 16.62 -42.90
N ALA A 454 -0.98 15.89 -42.13
CA ALA A 454 -0.65 15.55 -40.76
C ALA A 454 0.56 14.58 -40.66
N SER A 455 0.68 13.65 -41.60
CA SER A 455 1.84 12.75 -41.74
C SER A 455 3.13 13.58 -41.93
N ASP A 456 3.15 14.47 -42.95
CA ASP A 456 4.30 15.32 -43.25
C ASP A 456 4.66 16.26 -42.09
N ALA A 457 3.66 16.82 -41.39
CA ALA A 457 3.87 17.65 -40.21
C ALA A 457 4.56 16.90 -39.06
N ASN A 458 4.17 15.64 -38.80
CA ASN A 458 4.75 14.85 -37.74
C ASN A 458 6.15 14.37 -38.07
N PHE A 459 6.42 13.88 -39.27
CA PHE A 459 7.79 13.59 -39.73
C PHE A 459 8.68 14.81 -39.71
N GLY A 460 8.17 15.96 -40.18
CA GLY A 460 8.90 17.23 -40.14
C GLY A 460 9.24 17.69 -38.73
N LEU A 461 8.32 17.44 -37.76
CA LEU A 461 8.59 17.73 -36.35
C LEU A 461 9.66 16.80 -35.76
N ALA A 462 9.61 15.50 -36.07
CA ALA A 462 10.63 14.55 -35.64
C ALA A 462 12.02 14.94 -36.19
N LEU A 463 12.14 15.24 -37.47
CA LEU A 463 13.39 15.65 -38.10
C LEU A 463 13.88 17.06 -37.72
N LYS A 464 12.99 17.92 -37.22
CA LYS A 464 13.40 19.20 -36.63
C LYS A 464 14.15 19.02 -35.32
N ILE A 465 13.81 17.98 -34.57
CA ILE A 465 14.44 17.65 -33.27
C ILE A 465 15.68 16.80 -33.49
N ASP A 466 15.57 15.74 -34.28
CA ASP A 466 16.67 14.84 -34.64
C ASP A 466 16.83 14.75 -36.17
N PRO A 467 17.58 15.70 -36.80
CA PRO A 467 17.75 15.77 -38.22
C PRO A 467 18.55 14.61 -38.85
N GLU A 468 19.22 13.84 -38.01
CA GLU A 468 20.08 12.73 -38.42
C GLU A 468 19.43 11.36 -38.17
N ASN A 469 18.23 11.31 -37.64
CA ASN A 469 17.58 10.04 -37.29
C ASN A 469 17.35 9.17 -38.55
N PRO A 470 18.07 8.06 -38.71
CA PRO A 470 18.03 7.34 -39.99
C PRO A 470 16.69 6.63 -40.20
N GLY A 471 16.03 6.16 -39.15
CA GLY A 471 14.70 5.55 -39.25
C GLY A 471 13.62 6.54 -39.69
N VAL A 472 13.62 7.73 -39.10
CA VAL A 472 12.67 8.79 -39.48
C VAL A 472 12.91 9.25 -40.91
N LEU A 473 14.17 9.45 -41.30
CA LEU A 473 14.55 9.82 -42.67
C LEU A 473 14.07 8.78 -43.69
N ASN A 474 14.28 7.50 -43.42
CA ASN A 474 13.81 6.40 -44.26
C ASN A 474 12.30 6.39 -44.40
N ASN A 475 11.56 6.39 -43.27
CA ASN A 475 10.10 6.26 -43.29
C ASN A 475 9.47 7.47 -44.03
N TYR A 476 9.94 8.66 -43.77
CA TYR A 476 9.42 9.85 -44.46
C TYR A 476 9.74 9.83 -45.96
N ALA A 477 11.00 9.48 -46.34
CA ALA A 477 11.38 9.33 -47.74
C ALA A 477 10.51 8.27 -48.45
N TYR A 478 10.22 7.15 -47.81
CA TYR A 478 9.38 6.10 -48.34
C TYR A 478 7.94 6.61 -48.60
N PHE A 479 7.32 7.28 -47.63
CA PHE A 479 5.96 7.78 -47.79
C PHE A 479 5.86 8.93 -48.84
N LEU A 480 6.88 9.75 -48.97
CA LEU A 480 6.97 10.71 -50.07
C LEU A 480 7.05 9.98 -51.43
N ALA A 481 7.85 8.92 -51.51
CA ALA A 481 7.99 8.11 -52.71
C ALA A 481 6.70 7.43 -53.12
N LEU A 482 5.97 6.81 -52.18
CA LEU A 482 4.67 6.18 -52.44
C LEU A 482 3.64 7.15 -53.04
N ARG A 483 3.70 8.42 -52.66
CA ARG A 483 2.83 9.48 -53.20
C ARG A 483 3.36 10.10 -54.51
N GLY A 484 4.56 9.72 -54.93
CA GLY A 484 5.22 10.35 -56.09
C GLY A 484 5.55 11.82 -55.89
N LYS A 485 5.60 12.29 -54.64
CA LYS A 485 5.86 13.70 -54.29
C LYS A 485 7.33 13.87 -53.86
N GLU A 486 7.87 15.05 -54.22
CA GLU A 486 9.19 15.50 -53.77
C GLU A 486 10.31 14.45 -53.84
N LEU A 487 10.31 13.63 -54.90
CA LEU A 487 11.29 12.56 -55.09
C LEU A 487 12.77 13.02 -54.92
N PRO A 488 13.19 14.25 -55.32
CA PRO A 488 14.52 14.71 -55.04
C PRO A 488 14.83 14.87 -53.54
N GLU A 489 13.84 15.26 -52.73
CA GLU A 489 13.98 15.39 -51.28
C GLU A 489 13.99 14.01 -50.64
N ALA A 490 13.06 13.13 -51.02
CA ALA A 490 13.03 11.74 -50.57
C ALA A 490 14.38 11.04 -50.81
N ARG A 491 15.00 11.28 -51.98
CA ARG A 491 16.33 10.77 -52.31
C ARG A 491 17.41 11.28 -51.35
N ARG A 492 17.42 12.60 -51.07
CA ARG A 492 18.38 13.19 -50.13
C ARG A 492 18.25 12.59 -48.73
N MET A 493 17.01 12.41 -48.27
CA MET A 493 16.75 11.81 -46.98
C MET A 493 17.26 10.39 -46.89
N ILE A 494 16.95 9.54 -47.88
CA ILE A 494 17.38 8.13 -47.82
C ILE A 494 18.90 7.99 -48.05
N GLU A 495 19.53 8.83 -48.88
CA GLU A 495 20.98 8.86 -49.03
C GLU A 495 21.66 9.25 -47.71
N LYS A 496 21.05 10.17 -46.94
CA LYS A 496 21.50 10.51 -45.59
C LYS A 496 21.34 9.37 -44.62
N ALA A 497 20.18 8.69 -44.58
CA ALA A 497 19.97 7.49 -43.75
C ALA A 497 21.01 6.39 -44.05
N LEU A 498 21.27 6.14 -45.34
CA LEU A 498 22.27 5.19 -45.80
C LEU A 498 23.72 5.59 -45.46
N SER A 499 24.01 6.87 -45.23
CA SER A 499 25.33 7.30 -44.76
C SER A 499 25.62 6.85 -43.32
N HIS A 500 24.59 6.66 -42.51
CA HIS A 500 24.68 6.12 -41.16
C HIS A 500 24.68 4.57 -41.15
N GLU A 501 23.79 3.99 -41.95
CA GLU A 501 23.58 2.53 -42.01
C GLU A 501 23.61 2.01 -43.46
N PRO A 502 24.79 1.88 -44.08
CA PRO A 502 24.92 1.62 -45.52
C PRO A 502 24.38 0.25 -45.99
N GLU A 503 24.25 -0.71 -45.09
CA GLU A 503 23.82 -2.08 -45.38
C GLU A 503 22.43 -2.41 -44.82
N GLN A 504 21.68 -1.41 -44.34
CA GLN A 504 20.35 -1.64 -43.82
C GLN A 504 19.36 -2.00 -44.96
N PRO A 505 18.81 -3.25 -44.97
CA PRO A 505 18.00 -3.71 -46.11
C PRO A 505 16.77 -2.83 -46.38
N SER A 506 16.05 -2.36 -45.35
CA SER A 506 14.89 -1.49 -45.51
C SER A 506 15.23 -0.13 -46.13
N PHE A 507 16.42 0.43 -45.81
CA PHE A 507 16.87 1.69 -46.39
C PHE A 507 17.27 1.51 -47.85
N LEU A 508 17.94 0.40 -48.14
CA LEU A 508 18.32 0.08 -49.54
C LEU A 508 17.06 -0.18 -50.39
N ASP A 509 16.03 -0.84 -49.87
CA ASP A 509 14.76 -1.04 -50.58
C ASP A 509 14.08 0.30 -50.89
N THR A 510 13.92 1.17 -49.87
CA THR A 510 13.39 2.53 -50.06
C THR A 510 14.18 3.30 -51.12
N TYR A 511 15.53 3.20 -51.09
CA TYR A 511 16.38 3.87 -52.07
C TYR A 511 16.19 3.30 -53.47
N ALA A 512 16.13 1.98 -53.63
CA ALA A 512 15.86 1.33 -54.91
C ALA A 512 14.50 1.75 -55.50
N TRP A 513 13.46 1.83 -54.65
CA TRP A 513 12.14 2.28 -55.07
C TRP A 513 12.13 3.75 -55.51
N ILE A 514 12.79 4.65 -54.77
CA ILE A 514 12.95 6.06 -55.20
C ILE A 514 13.69 6.19 -56.52
N LEU A 515 14.77 5.41 -56.72
CA LEU A 515 15.52 5.39 -57.96
C LEU A 515 14.65 4.89 -59.15
N TYR A 516 13.83 3.87 -58.92
CA TYR A 516 12.87 3.34 -59.89
C TYR A 516 11.88 4.44 -60.31
N LEU A 517 11.29 5.16 -59.35
CA LEU A 517 10.35 6.25 -59.61
C LEU A 517 11.02 7.42 -60.34
N GLN A 518 12.29 7.66 -60.11
CA GLN A 518 13.11 8.63 -60.84
C GLN A 518 13.61 8.12 -62.21
N LYS A 519 13.25 6.88 -62.59
CA LYS A 519 13.64 6.22 -63.86
C LYS A 519 15.13 5.87 -63.97
N ASP A 520 15.89 5.87 -62.85
CA ASP A 520 17.26 5.39 -62.78
C ASP A 520 17.28 3.86 -62.59
N TYR A 521 16.72 3.14 -63.55
CA TYR A 521 16.46 1.72 -63.45
C TYR A 521 17.73 0.86 -63.25
N ALA A 522 18.84 1.26 -63.85
CA ALA A 522 20.08 0.53 -63.70
C ALA A 522 20.62 0.58 -62.28
N LYS A 523 20.57 1.75 -61.62
CA LYS A 523 20.96 1.91 -60.23
C LYS A 523 19.95 1.29 -59.28
N ALA A 524 18.67 1.40 -59.59
CA ALA A 524 17.59 0.74 -58.83
C ALA A 524 17.81 -0.77 -58.77
N ARG A 525 18.13 -1.40 -59.93
CA ARG A 525 18.41 -2.85 -60.01
C ARG A 525 19.57 -3.25 -59.14
N THR A 526 20.70 -2.61 -59.25
CA THR A 526 21.89 -2.93 -58.42
C THR A 526 21.63 -2.74 -56.94
N THR A 527 20.82 -1.76 -56.57
CA THR A 527 20.49 -1.52 -55.17
C THR A 527 19.54 -2.58 -54.62
N ILE A 528 18.48 -2.98 -55.33
CA ILE A 528 17.55 -4.00 -54.86
C ILE A 528 18.17 -5.42 -54.85
N GLU A 529 19.05 -5.72 -55.83
CA GLU A 529 19.79 -6.98 -55.83
C GLU A 529 20.75 -7.08 -54.65
N ARG A 530 21.26 -5.96 -54.11
CA ARG A 530 22.02 -5.90 -52.87
C ARG A 530 21.14 -6.23 -51.67
N VAL A 531 19.90 -5.73 -51.57
CA VAL A 531 18.92 -6.12 -50.52
C VAL A 531 18.78 -7.62 -50.48
N LEU A 532 18.56 -8.26 -51.65
CA LEU A 532 18.39 -9.72 -51.74
C LEU A 532 19.63 -10.50 -51.33
N SER A 533 20.82 -9.91 -51.54
CA SER A 533 22.09 -10.56 -51.14
C SER A 533 22.36 -10.47 -49.65
N ILE A 534 21.89 -9.44 -48.96
CA ILE A 534 22.06 -9.25 -47.50
C ILE A 534 21.08 -10.13 -46.73
N GLN A 535 19.84 -10.17 -47.18
CA GLN A 535 18.77 -10.91 -46.52
C GLN A 535 18.01 -11.76 -47.55
N ALA A 536 18.07 -13.07 -47.41
CA ALA A 536 17.46 -14.01 -48.37
C ALA A 536 15.94 -14.08 -48.27
N ASP A 537 15.39 -13.97 -47.05
CA ASP A 537 13.93 -13.97 -46.82
C ASP A 537 13.41 -12.55 -46.77
N GLN A 538 12.74 -12.16 -47.85
CA GLN A 538 12.19 -10.81 -48.06
C GLN A 538 10.68 -10.78 -47.90
N SER A 539 10.12 -9.59 -47.57
CA SER A 539 8.68 -9.35 -47.61
C SER A 539 8.12 -9.37 -49.03
N SER A 540 6.82 -9.61 -49.18
CA SER A 540 6.17 -9.52 -50.48
C SER A 540 6.30 -8.11 -51.09
N GLU A 541 6.40 -7.05 -50.31
CA GLU A 541 6.59 -5.67 -50.77
C GLU A 541 7.93 -5.51 -51.49
N VAL A 542 9.05 -5.92 -50.86
CA VAL A 542 10.39 -5.88 -51.45
C VAL A 542 10.46 -6.70 -52.76
N LEU A 543 9.84 -7.89 -52.76
CA LEU A 543 9.75 -8.74 -53.95
C LEU A 543 8.92 -8.09 -55.05
N GLY A 544 7.89 -7.31 -54.71
CA GLY A 544 7.10 -6.49 -55.60
C GLY A 544 7.95 -5.38 -56.25
N HIS A 545 8.72 -4.64 -55.45
CA HIS A 545 9.66 -3.64 -55.93
C HIS A 545 10.69 -4.26 -56.88
N TYR A 546 11.27 -5.40 -56.53
CA TYR A 546 12.25 -6.12 -57.34
C TYR A 546 11.63 -6.51 -58.70
N ARG A 547 10.44 -7.09 -58.74
CA ARG A 547 9.71 -7.40 -59.96
C ARG A 547 9.55 -6.20 -60.85
N ASP A 548 9.08 -5.09 -60.34
CA ASP A 548 8.76 -3.90 -61.08
C ASP A 548 10.02 -3.22 -61.63
N ILE A 549 11.12 -3.23 -60.86
CA ILE A 549 12.42 -2.73 -61.31
C ILE A 549 12.99 -3.60 -62.46
N LEU A 550 12.95 -4.94 -62.35
CA LEU A 550 13.41 -5.84 -63.41
C LEU A 550 12.62 -5.63 -64.69
N LYS A 551 11.29 -5.49 -64.59
CA LYS A 551 10.44 -5.21 -65.72
C LYS A 551 10.80 -3.88 -66.42
N ALA A 552 11.06 -2.85 -65.65
CA ALA A 552 11.51 -1.54 -66.19
C ALA A 552 12.91 -1.60 -66.81
N CYS A 553 13.76 -2.51 -66.40
CA CYS A 553 15.07 -2.79 -67.02
C CYS A 553 14.94 -3.61 -68.32
N GLY A 554 13.76 -4.11 -68.71
CA GLY A 554 13.56 -4.99 -69.84
C GLY A 554 13.94 -6.46 -69.60
N ASP A 555 14.12 -6.87 -68.33
CA ASP A 555 14.39 -8.23 -67.92
C ASP A 555 13.09 -8.98 -67.65
N ASP A 556 12.35 -9.35 -68.70
CA ASP A 556 11.03 -10.00 -68.61
C ASP A 556 11.12 -11.40 -67.98
N GLU A 557 12.26 -12.10 -68.15
CA GLU A 557 12.46 -13.42 -67.53
C GLU A 557 12.69 -13.30 -66.03
N GLY A 558 13.56 -12.40 -65.62
CA GLY A 558 13.82 -12.06 -64.21
C GLY A 558 12.56 -11.58 -63.52
N ALA A 559 11.79 -10.70 -64.18
CA ALA A 559 10.52 -10.16 -63.66
C ALA A 559 9.48 -11.26 -63.40
N ARG A 560 9.37 -12.25 -64.30
CA ARG A 560 8.45 -13.42 -64.10
C ARG A 560 8.87 -14.31 -62.92
N LYS A 561 10.19 -14.49 -62.71
CA LYS A 561 10.68 -15.20 -61.54
C LYS A 561 10.41 -14.46 -60.23
N ALA A 562 10.68 -13.16 -60.19
CA ALA A 562 10.36 -12.31 -59.04
C ALA A 562 8.87 -12.22 -58.74
N ASP A 563 8.00 -12.22 -59.75
CA ASP A 563 6.54 -12.24 -59.59
C ASP A 563 6.04 -13.53 -58.96
N LYS A 564 6.63 -14.67 -59.33
CA LYS A 564 6.33 -15.92 -58.65
C LYS A 564 6.71 -15.91 -57.19
N MET A 565 7.90 -15.43 -56.85
CA MET A 565 8.37 -15.28 -55.45
C MET A 565 7.44 -14.34 -54.67
N TYR A 566 7.05 -13.21 -55.23
CA TYR A 566 6.08 -12.27 -54.69
C TYR A 566 4.76 -12.92 -54.32
N LEU A 567 4.17 -13.69 -55.28
CA LEU A 567 2.87 -14.35 -55.09
C LEU A 567 2.93 -15.43 -54.02
N GLU A 568 4.02 -16.22 -54.00
CA GLU A 568 4.25 -17.25 -52.96
C GLU A 568 4.39 -16.62 -51.58
N LYS A 569 5.17 -15.57 -51.45
CA LYS A 569 5.37 -14.89 -50.18
C LYS A 569 4.10 -14.22 -49.67
N LYS A 570 3.38 -13.53 -50.55
CA LYS A 570 2.10 -12.87 -50.23
C LYS A 570 1.01 -13.86 -49.80
N ALA A 571 1.01 -15.06 -50.36
CA ALA A 571 0.11 -16.12 -49.92
C ALA A 571 0.46 -16.61 -48.49
N ALA A 572 1.77 -16.79 -48.23
CA ALA A 572 2.26 -17.19 -46.91
C ALA A 572 1.97 -16.14 -45.83
N GLU A 573 2.17 -14.88 -46.12
CA GLU A 573 1.84 -13.76 -45.21
C GLU A 573 0.36 -13.76 -44.85
N ARG A 574 -0.54 -13.92 -45.81
CA ARG A 574 -2.01 -14.04 -45.60
C ARG A 574 -2.44 -15.24 -44.76
N GLU A 575 -1.71 -16.36 -44.85
CA GLU A 575 -1.98 -17.55 -44.02
C GLU A 575 -1.53 -17.36 -42.57
N THR A 576 -0.48 -16.57 -42.35
CA THR A 576 -0.02 -16.21 -41.00
C THR A 576 -1.01 -15.26 -40.33
N ASP A 577 -1.45 -14.21 -41.03
CA ASP A 577 -2.46 -13.25 -40.53
C ASP A 577 -3.76 -13.94 -40.10
N LYS A 578 -4.21 -14.99 -40.85
CA LYS A 578 -5.43 -15.76 -40.51
C LYS A 578 -5.27 -16.70 -39.31
N LYS A 579 -4.07 -17.06 -38.93
CA LYS A 579 -3.83 -17.89 -37.74
C LYS A 579 -3.77 -17.09 -36.46
N ASP A 580 -3.48 -15.79 -36.60
CA ASP A 580 -3.37 -14.82 -35.49
C ASP A 580 -4.71 -14.09 -35.22
N GLU A 581 -5.72 -14.24 -36.16
CA GLU A 581 -7.14 -13.89 -35.93
C GLU A 581 -7.90 -15.00 -35.15
#